data_906c1bf703bacc4a0ddfa24da14a8e97
#
_entry.id   906c1bf703bacc4a0ddfa24da14a8e97
#
_cell.length_a   1.000
_cell.length_b   1.000
_cell.length_c   1.000
_cell.angle_alpha   90.00
_cell.angle_beta   90.00
_cell.angle_gamma   90.00
#
_symmetry.space_group_name_H-M   'P 1'
#
loop_
_entity.id
_entity.type
_entity.pdbx_description
1 polymer ?
#
loop_
_entity_poly.entity_id
_entity_poly.type
_entity_poly.pdbx_seq_one_letter_code
_entity_poly.pdbx_strand_id
1 'polypeptide(L)'
;MSEYDNYHKNRHAVYLLQYHLVVVTKYRYPVIDGDVKDRLISLSHEIIEEHWKGEIIEINTDHDHIHILFEVSPQTQLSKLINNYKTVTSRLIRKEFSEELRPYYEKPYFWSDTYFISSVSDTSRKMIEHYIRSQGKKT
;
A
#
# COMPACT_ATOMS: atom_id res chain seq x y z
N MET A 1 -3.28 -25.27 -22.76
CA MET A 1 -2.65 -24.45 -21.73
C MET A 1 -2.50 -25.24 -20.45
N SER A 2 -1.37 -25.08 -19.77
CA SER A 2 -1.17 -25.68 -18.46
C SER A 2 -1.98 -24.93 -17.41
N GLU A 3 -2.48 -25.63 -16.40
CA GLU A 3 -3.15 -25.00 -15.26
C GLU A 3 -2.24 -24.05 -14.47
N TYR A 4 -0.91 -24.13 -14.72
CA TYR A 4 0.07 -23.28 -14.06
C TYR A 4 0.50 -22.05 -14.90
N ASP A 5 -0.14 -21.80 -16.02
CA ASP A 5 0.29 -20.72 -16.92
C ASP A 5 0.27 -19.34 -16.27
N ASN A 6 -0.66 -19.11 -15.32
CA ASN A 6 -0.75 -17.84 -14.58
C ASN A 6 0.13 -17.80 -13.34
N TYR A 7 0.87 -18.89 -13.05
CA TYR A 7 1.68 -18.99 -11.86
C TYR A 7 3.12 -18.66 -12.17
N HIS A 8 3.79 -18.09 -11.20
CA HIS A 8 5.24 -17.92 -11.24
C HIS A 8 5.92 -19.17 -10.72
N LYS A 9 7.15 -19.34 -11.09
CA LYS A 9 7.97 -20.41 -10.52
C LYS A 9 9.41 -19.94 -10.37
N ASN A 10 10.00 -20.43 -9.31
CA ASN A 10 11.43 -20.29 -9.11
C ASN A 10 12.02 -21.71 -9.02
N ARG A 11 13.25 -21.80 -8.57
CA ARG A 11 13.97 -23.08 -8.51
C ARG A 11 13.25 -24.13 -7.64
N HIS A 12 12.48 -23.71 -6.65
CA HIS A 12 11.89 -24.59 -5.64
C HIS A 12 10.37 -24.57 -5.59
N ALA A 13 9.72 -23.67 -6.32
CA ALA A 13 8.29 -23.49 -6.14
C ALA A 13 7.59 -23.01 -7.41
N VAL A 14 6.32 -23.42 -7.51
CA VAL A 14 5.32 -22.80 -8.40
C VAL A 14 4.38 -22.05 -7.48
N TYR A 15 4.14 -20.76 -7.76
CA TYR A 15 3.39 -19.93 -6.81
C TYR A 15 2.57 -18.86 -7.51
N LEU A 16 1.52 -18.43 -6.82
CA LEU A 16 0.73 -17.26 -7.17
C LEU A 16 0.30 -16.60 -5.86
N LEU A 17 1.10 -15.63 -5.41
CA LEU A 17 0.90 -14.96 -4.13
C LEU A 17 0.58 -13.50 -4.36
N GLN A 18 -0.72 -13.22 -4.46
CA GLN A 18 -1.24 -11.87 -4.71
C GLN A 18 -2.04 -11.39 -3.52
N TYR A 19 -1.86 -10.11 -3.19
CA TYR A 19 -2.46 -9.51 -2.01
C TYR A 19 -3.02 -8.13 -2.34
N HIS A 20 -4.16 -7.84 -1.69
CA HIS A 20 -4.69 -6.48 -1.60
C HIS A 20 -4.15 -5.82 -0.34
N LEU A 21 -3.46 -4.72 -0.51
CA LEU A 21 -3.00 -3.87 0.60
C LEU A 21 -3.76 -2.56 0.55
N VAL A 22 -4.34 -2.17 1.70
CA VAL A 22 -4.96 -0.84 1.84
C VAL A 22 -4.32 -0.13 3.02
N VAL A 23 -3.84 1.08 2.80
CA VAL A 23 -3.28 1.93 3.84
C VAL A 23 -4.05 3.25 3.81
N VAL A 24 -4.49 3.68 4.99
CA VAL A 24 -5.35 4.85 5.15
C VAL A 24 -4.57 5.95 5.86
N THR A 25 -4.77 7.19 5.46
CA THR A 25 -4.10 8.34 6.08
C THR A 25 -4.56 8.55 7.51
N LYS A 26 -3.69 9.11 8.34
CA LYS A 26 -4.00 9.42 9.74
C LYS A 26 -5.21 10.36 9.79
N TYR A 27 -6.20 10.01 10.59
CA TYR A 27 -7.47 10.70 10.74
C TYR A 27 -8.29 10.80 9.46
N ARG A 28 -7.93 10.03 8.43
CA ARG A 28 -8.55 10.06 7.10
C ARG A 28 -8.53 11.44 6.45
N TYR A 29 -7.51 12.23 6.75
CA TYR A 29 -7.34 13.53 6.11
C TYR A 29 -7.04 13.37 4.62
N PRO A 30 -7.57 14.27 3.77
CA PRO A 30 -7.46 14.14 2.32
C PRO A 30 -6.12 14.68 1.79
N VAL A 31 -5.03 14.06 2.21
CA VAL A 31 -3.68 14.53 1.91
C VAL A 31 -3.07 13.88 0.66
N ILE A 32 -3.70 12.84 0.12
CA ILE A 32 -3.24 12.18 -1.11
C ILE A 32 -3.87 12.88 -2.30
N ASP A 33 -3.20 13.90 -2.83
CA ASP A 33 -3.69 14.71 -3.93
C ASP A 33 -2.51 15.33 -4.67
N GLY A 34 -2.73 15.70 -5.93
CA GLY A 34 -1.74 16.42 -6.73
C GLY A 34 -0.36 15.75 -6.71
N ASP A 35 0.65 16.54 -6.38
CA ASP A 35 2.04 16.07 -6.38
C ASP A 35 2.32 15.03 -5.30
N VAL A 36 1.62 15.09 -4.17
CA VAL A 36 1.73 14.06 -3.12
C VAL A 36 1.28 12.71 -3.67
N LYS A 37 0.15 12.69 -4.36
CA LYS A 37 -0.36 11.48 -5.00
C LYS A 37 0.63 10.91 -6.01
N ASP A 38 1.15 11.74 -6.89
CA ASP A 38 2.08 11.30 -7.94
C ASP A 38 3.36 10.74 -7.33
N ARG A 39 3.89 11.40 -6.31
CA ARG A 39 5.08 10.94 -5.61
C ARG A 39 4.83 9.63 -4.87
N LEU A 40 3.67 9.50 -4.25
CA LEU A 40 3.30 8.28 -3.53
C LEU A 40 3.23 7.08 -4.48
N ILE A 41 2.63 7.26 -5.65
CA ILE A 41 2.56 6.19 -6.66
C ILE A 41 3.97 5.80 -7.11
N SER A 42 4.81 6.78 -7.40
CA SER A 42 6.20 6.55 -7.81
C SER A 42 6.98 5.79 -6.73
N LEU A 43 6.86 6.21 -5.47
CA LEU A 43 7.50 5.53 -4.34
C LEU A 43 7.00 4.10 -4.16
N SER A 44 5.71 3.89 -4.41
CA SER A 44 5.13 2.55 -4.30
C SER A 44 5.77 1.58 -5.27
N HIS A 45 5.95 1.99 -6.52
CA HIS A 45 6.65 1.16 -7.52
C HIS A 45 8.11 0.94 -7.13
N GLU A 46 8.80 1.98 -6.72
CA GLU A 46 10.20 1.89 -6.33
C GLU A 46 10.41 0.92 -5.16
N ILE A 47 9.60 1.05 -4.12
CA ILE A 47 9.74 0.21 -2.92
C ILE A 47 9.33 -1.23 -3.21
N ILE A 48 8.16 -1.44 -3.75
CA ILE A 48 7.61 -2.79 -3.93
C ILE A 48 8.32 -3.54 -5.05
N GLU A 49 8.58 -2.87 -6.18
CA GLU A 49 9.15 -3.55 -7.34
C GLU A 49 10.67 -3.55 -7.35
N GLU A 50 11.31 -2.41 -7.14
CA GLU A 50 12.76 -2.34 -7.21
C GLU A 50 13.44 -2.88 -5.96
N HIS A 51 12.95 -2.50 -4.79
CA HIS A 51 13.58 -2.92 -3.53
C HIS A 51 13.16 -4.31 -3.09
N TRP A 52 11.85 -4.60 -3.09
CA TRP A 52 11.32 -5.87 -2.59
C TRP A 52 11.12 -6.93 -3.67
N LYS A 53 11.35 -6.59 -4.94
CA LYS A 53 11.23 -7.51 -6.07
C LYS A 53 9.84 -8.09 -6.27
N GLY A 54 8.83 -7.36 -5.81
CA GLY A 54 7.44 -7.70 -6.10
C GLY A 54 7.00 -7.11 -7.44
N GLU A 55 5.75 -7.32 -7.75
CA GLU A 55 5.12 -6.76 -8.96
C GLU A 55 3.81 -6.10 -8.57
N ILE A 56 3.66 -4.82 -8.90
CA ILE A 56 2.38 -4.13 -8.73
C ILE A 56 1.52 -4.44 -9.93
N ILE A 57 0.35 -5.04 -9.68
CA ILE A 57 -0.61 -5.38 -10.72
C ILE A 57 -1.59 -4.24 -10.93
N GLU A 58 -2.02 -3.62 -9.83
CA GLU A 58 -2.97 -2.52 -9.86
C GLU A 58 -2.70 -1.60 -8.69
N ILE A 59 -2.81 -0.29 -8.91
CA ILE A 59 -2.66 0.69 -7.84
C ILE A 59 -3.71 1.78 -8.04
N ASN A 60 -4.46 2.06 -6.99
CA ASN A 60 -5.52 3.05 -6.98
C ASN A 60 -5.41 3.91 -5.74
N THR A 61 -5.70 5.20 -5.87
CA THR A 61 -5.72 6.13 -4.75
C THR A 61 -7.06 6.84 -4.66
N ASP A 62 -7.41 7.20 -3.45
CA ASP A 62 -8.37 8.25 -3.18
C ASP A 62 -7.65 9.28 -2.31
N HIS A 63 -8.35 10.33 -1.88
CA HIS A 63 -7.72 11.40 -1.10
C HIS A 63 -7.18 10.92 0.25
N ASP A 64 -7.78 9.88 0.83
CA ASP A 64 -7.46 9.42 2.18
C ASP A 64 -6.94 7.97 2.26
N HIS A 65 -6.70 7.32 1.12
CA HIS A 65 -6.16 5.95 1.13
C HIS A 65 -5.49 5.56 -0.18
N ILE A 66 -4.70 4.51 -0.12
CA ILE A 66 -4.14 3.84 -1.28
C ILE A 66 -4.49 2.36 -1.24
N HIS A 67 -4.82 1.81 -2.40
CA HIS A 67 -5.09 0.39 -2.59
C HIS A 67 -4.10 -0.15 -3.61
N ILE A 68 -3.34 -1.17 -3.22
CA ILE A 68 -2.33 -1.78 -4.08
C ILE A 68 -2.61 -3.28 -4.17
N LEU A 69 -2.78 -3.77 -5.40
CA LEU A 69 -2.79 -5.20 -5.68
C LEU A 69 -1.40 -5.56 -6.17
N PHE A 70 -0.70 -6.43 -5.45
CA PHE A 70 0.68 -6.76 -5.78
C PHE A 70 0.96 -8.25 -5.58
N GLU A 71 2.01 -8.70 -6.22
CA GLU A 71 2.44 -10.09 -6.22
C GLU A 71 3.86 -10.20 -5.67
N VAL A 72 4.10 -11.24 -4.89
CA VAL A 72 5.41 -11.49 -4.28
C VAL A 72 5.78 -12.96 -4.39
N SER A 73 7.06 -13.26 -4.14
CA SER A 73 7.54 -14.63 -4.08
C SER A 73 7.38 -15.22 -2.68
N PRO A 74 7.46 -16.56 -2.53
CA PRO A 74 7.36 -17.20 -1.21
C PRO A 74 8.46 -16.77 -0.25
N GLN A 75 9.59 -16.27 -0.73
CA GLN A 75 10.69 -15.80 0.11
C GLN A 75 10.43 -14.43 0.74
N THR A 76 9.44 -13.70 0.26
CA THR A 76 9.14 -12.35 0.75
C THR A 76 8.49 -12.42 2.13
N GLN A 77 9.06 -11.72 3.09
CA GLN A 77 8.43 -11.53 4.40
C GLN A 77 7.45 -10.38 4.31
N LEU A 78 6.17 -10.72 4.16
CA LEU A 78 5.11 -9.76 3.85
C LEU A 78 5.01 -8.62 4.87
N SER A 79 5.06 -8.94 6.16
CA SER A 79 4.96 -7.93 7.22
C SER A 79 6.11 -6.93 7.17
N LYS A 80 7.32 -7.40 6.86
CA LYS A 80 8.48 -6.53 6.73
C LYS A 80 8.36 -5.61 5.52
N LEU A 81 7.88 -6.15 4.41
CA LEU A 81 7.63 -5.33 3.21
C LEU A 81 6.65 -4.20 3.53
N ILE A 82 5.51 -4.53 4.14
CA ILE A 82 4.46 -3.55 4.43
C ILE A 82 4.96 -2.50 5.43
N ASN A 83 5.63 -2.91 6.49
CA ASN A 83 6.16 -1.96 7.48
C ASN A 83 7.22 -1.04 6.87
N ASN A 84 8.09 -1.58 6.03
CA ASN A 84 9.07 -0.78 5.29
C ASN A 84 8.37 0.22 4.36
N TYR A 85 7.36 -0.24 3.63
CA TYR A 85 6.58 0.61 2.74
C TYR A 85 5.97 1.80 3.50
N LYS A 86 5.29 1.53 4.62
CA LYS A 86 4.66 2.58 5.43
C LYS A 86 5.71 3.55 5.99
N THR A 87 6.80 3.03 6.49
CA THR A 87 7.85 3.85 7.10
C THR A 87 8.51 4.77 6.07
N VAL A 88 8.92 4.22 4.95
CA VAL A 88 9.64 4.97 3.92
C VAL A 88 8.75 6.00 3.25
N THR A 89 7.53 5.61 2.86
CA THR A 89 6.59 6.56 2.23
C THR A 89 6.22 7.69 3.19
N SER A 90 5.93 7.37 4.45
CA SER A 90 5.63 8.39 5.45
C SER A 90 6.78 9.38 5.62
N ARG A 91 7.99 8.86 5.78
CA ARG A 91 9.17 9.71 6.00
C ARG A 91 9.45 10.63 4.81
N LEU A 92 9.44 10.08 3.60
CA LEU A 92 9.77 10.86 2.41
C LEU A 92 8.67 11.86 2.04
N ILE A 93 7.40 11.47 2.13
CA ILE A 93 6.30 12.39 1.86
C ILE A 93 6.29 13.53 2.88
N ARG A 94 6.49 13.24 4.16
CA ARG A 94 6.57 14.30 5.19
C ARG A 94 7.74 15.25 4.96
N LYS A 95 8.87 14.73 4.48
CA LYS A 95 10.05 15.53 4.19
C LYS A 95 9.83 16.42 2.97
N GLU A 96 9.32 15.83 1.89
CA GLU A 96 9.22 16.52 0.60
C GLU A 96 8.01 17.46 0.51
N PHE A 97 6.95 17.18 1.28
CA PHE A 97 5.69 17.91 1.22
C PHE A 97 5.27 18.47 2.58
N SER A 98 6.23 18.94 3.36
CA SER A 98 5.98 19.46 4.70
C SER A 98 5.00 20.62 4.71
N GLU A 99 5.04 21.49 3.68
CA GLU A 99 4.14 22.62 3.57
C GLU A 99 2.70 22.17 3.33
N GLU A 100 2.52 21.20 2.42
CA GLU A 100 1.20 20.67 2.07
C GLU A 100 0.55 19.93 3.22
N LEU A 101 1.37 19.28 4.07
CA LEU A 101 0.87 18.49 5.21
C LEU A 101 0.65 19.33 6.48
N ARG A 102 1.28 20.50 6.58
CA ARG A 102 1.21 21.32 7.78
C ARG A 102 -0.21 21.66 8.23
N PRO A 103 -1.16 21.99 7.33
CA PRO A 103 -2.53 22.27 7.76
C PRO A 103 -3.25 21.10 8.40
N TYR A 104 -2.77 19.87 8.19
CA TYR A 104 -3.44 18.67 8.66
C TYR A 104 -2.76 18.04 9.87
N TYR A 105 -1.42 18.03 9.92
CA TYR A 105 -0.68 17.30 10.95
C TYR A 105 0.33 18.20 11.67
N GLU A 106 0.14 18.34 12.97
CA GLU A 106 1.13 19.01 13.83
C GLU A 106 2.25 18.06 14.22
N LYS A 107 1.98 16.75 14.25
CA LYS A 107 2.92 15.71 14.59
C LYS A 107 3.37 14.98 13.32
N PRO A 108 4.43 14.17 13.40
CA PRO A 108 4.97 13.48 12.21
C PRO A 108 4.09 12.29 11.79
N TYR A 109 2.88 12.57 11.35
CA TYR A 109 1.91 11.58 10.89
C TYR A 109 1.80 11.62 9.37
N PHE A 110 1.49 10.47 8.77
CA PHE A 110 0.97 10.35 7.43
C PHE A 110 -0.06 9.21 7.36
N TRP A 111 0.33 8.01 7.78
CA TRP A 111 -0.56 6.85 7.77
C TRP A 111 -1.21 6.61 9.13
N SER A 112 -2.39 5.98 9.11
CA SER A 112 -2.99 5.42 10.32
C SER A 112 -2.10 4.27 10.83
N ASP A 113 -2.35 3.84 12.09
CA ASP A 113 -1.47 2.87 12.74
C ASP A 113 -1.57 1.45 12.18
N THR A 114 -2.66 1.13 11.49
CA THR A 114 -2.91 -0.20 10.96
C THR A 114 -2.82 -0.22 9.44
N TYR A 115 -2.95 -1.41 8.87
CA TYR A 115 -3.14 -1.61 7.43
C TYR A 115 -4.08 -2.79 7.23
N PHE A 116 -4.69 -2.86 6.05
CA PHE A 116 -5.49 -4.01 5.63
C PHE A 116 -4.68 -4.82 4.64
N ILE A 117 -4.63 -6.12 4.83
CA ILE A 117 -3.98 -7.03 3.89
C ILE A 117 -4.84 -8.29 3.75
N SER A 118 -5.08 -8.71 2.51
CA SER A 118 -5.86 -9.91 2.23
C SER A 118 -5.36 -10.56 0.95
N SER A 119 -5.45 -11.88 0.89
CA SER A 119 -5.19 -12.60 -0.35
C SER A 119 -6.33 -12.30 -1.34
N VAL A 120 -6.03 -12.42 -2.64
CA VAL A 120 -7.00 -12.12 -3.69
C VAL A 120 -8.26 -12.97 -3.57
N SER A 121 -8.10 -14.25 -3.21
CA SER A 121 -9.22 -15.19 -3.15
C SER A 121 -10.29 -14.84 -2.11
N ASP A 122 -9.90 -14.09 -1.07
CA ASP A 122 -10.79 -13.82 0.08
C ASP A 122 -11.30 -12.38 0.13
N THR A 123 -10.82 -11.53 -0.79
CA THR A 123 -11.09 -10.10 -0.67
C THR A 123 -12.28 -9.69 -1.52
N SER A 124 -13.24 -9.00 -0.91
CA SER A 124 -14.33 -8.34 -1.60
C SER A 124 -14.19 -6.82 -1.50
N ARG A 125 -14.80 -6.12 -2.45
CA ARG A 125 -14.87 -4.65 -2.42
C ARG A 125 -15.51 -4.15 -1.12
N LYS A 126 -16.53 -4.84 -0.63
CA LYS A 126 -17.21 -4.48 0.61
C LYS A 126 -16.30 -4.53 1.82
N MET A 127 -15.41 -5.52 1.88
CA MET A 127 -14.44 -5.65 2.98
C MET A 127 -13.46 -4.49 2.99
N ILE A 128 -12.96 -4.10 1.82
CA ILE A 128 -12.07 -2.97 1.68
C ILE A 128 -12.76 -1.68 2.09
N GLU A 129 -13.96 -1.44 1.61
CA GLU A 129 -14.75 -0.24 1.94
C GLU A 129 -15.05 -0.18 3.45
N HIS A 130 -15.40 -1.32 4.04
CA HIS A 130 -15.65 -1.41 5.47
C HIS A 130 -14.39 -1.04 6.27
N TYR A 131 -13.23 -1.57 5.87
CA TYR A 131 -11.98 -1.24 6.53
C TYR A 131 -11.70 0.26 6.49
N ILE A 132 -11.81 0.88 5.31
CA ILE A 132 -11.57 2.31 5.15
C ILE A 132 -12.49 3.12 6.06
N ARG A 133 -13.78 2.80 6.08
CA ARG A 133 -14.75 3.50 6.93
C ARG A 133 -14.51 3.29 8.41
N SER A 134 -13.92 2.15 8.79
CA SER A 134 -13.63 1.84 10.20
C SER A 134 -12.45 2.64 10.74
N GLN A 135 -11.64 3.23 9.86
CA GLN A 135 -10.54 4.07 10.31
C GLN A 135 -11.08 5.38 10.88
N GLY A 136 -10.68 5.68 12.10
CA GLY A 136 -11.25 6.80 12.83
C GLY A 136 -10.87 8.16 12.25
N LYS A 137 -11.87 9.04 12.16
CA LYS A 137 -11.63 10.45 11.87
C LYS A 137 -11.36 11.17 13.16
N LYS A 138 -10.57 12.22 13.09
CA LYS A 138 -10.36 13.09 14.24
C LYS A 138 -11.64 13.89 14.49
N THR A 139 -12.16 13.82 15.71
CA THR A 139 -13.34 14.56 16.12
C THR A 139 -12.97 15.91 16.69
#